data_83f7d8a7f44fa40875e4e9ef147cc1ad
#
_entry.id   83f7d8a7f44fa40875e4e9ef147cc1ad
#
_cell.length_a   1.000
_cell.length_b   1.000
_cell.length_c   1.000
_cell.angle_alpha   90.00
_cell.angle_beta   90.00
_cell.angle_gamma   90.00
#
_symmetry.space_group_name_H-M   'P 1'
#
loop_
_entity.id
_entity.type
_entity.pdbx_description
1 polymer ?
#
loop_
_entity_poly.entity_id
_entity_poly.type
_entity_poly.pdbx_seq_one_letter_code
_entity_poly.pdbx_strand_id
1 'polypeptide(L)'
;MRGALAALFFALALPAGAQPGSYPAHWWTPVPEAGKPDWEILPQAAKPGEVILSKRNELGILSNFAATPFTLRGKRYASVEGFWQMMLYPEGPADPRAQAPGIVWTHTRDEVAHMTAFEAKDAGSLGEENMRRMGIDWVTFEGQRILYRSPAKADHYRLIVEAMRAKLEQNPQVRQILLSTGNLILLPDHIQESGAPPEWQYFRIWMEIRDGLKHRPAPR
;
A
#
# COMPACT_ATOMS: atom_id res chain seq x y z
N MET A 1 33.84 -3.09 -58.76
CA MET A 1 33.97 -2.56 -57.40
C MET A 1 32.65 -2.91 -56.65
N ARG A 2 32.71 -3.93 -55.80
CA ARG A 2 31.55 -4.40 -55.05
C ARG A 2 31.78 -3.99 -53.56
N GLY A 3 30.99 -3.02 -53.07
CA GLY A 3 31.05 -2.55 -51.70
C GLY A 3 30.23 -3.51 -50.81
N ALA A 4 30.87 -4.11 -49.81
CA ALA A 4 30.21 -4.91 -48.77
C ALA A 4 29.68 -3.98 -47.68
N LEU A 5 28.37 -4.00 -47.46
CA LEU A 5 27.72 -3.38 -46.30
C LEU A 5 27.92 -4.31 -45.09
N ALA A 6 28.68 -3.85 -44.12
CA ALA A 6 28.77 -4.52 -42.82
C ALA A 6 27.58 -4.06 -41.95
N ALA A 7 26.69 -5.00 -41.65
CA ALA A 7 25.60 -4.79 -40.67
C ALA A 7 26.16 -4.91 -39.25
N LEU A 8 26.17 -3.80 -38.52
CA LEU A 8 26.47 -3.80 -37.07
C LEU A 8 25.25 -4.31 -36.32
N PHE A 9 25.35 -5.51 -35.77
CA PHE A 9 24.38 -6.01 -34.79
C PHE A 9 24.71 -5.40 -33.42
N PHE A 10 23.90 -4.46 -32.97
CA PHE A 10 23.88 -4.06 -31.57
C PHE A 10 23.19 -5.16 -30.76
N ALA A 11 23.98 -5.95 -30.05
CA ALA A 11 23.46 -6.85 -29.03
C ALA A 11 23.01 -6.00 -27.83
N LEU A 12 21.71 -5.85 -27.64
CA LEU A 12 21.13 -5.37 -26.40
C LEU A 12 21.42 -6.41 -25.30
N ALA A 13 22.38 -6.09 -24.45
CA ALA A 13 22.61 -6.86 -23.23
C ALA A 13 21.37 -6.74 -22.32
N LEU A 14 20.63 -7.82 -22.19
CA LEU A 14 19.61 -7.98 -21.14
C LEU A 14 20.31 -7.84 -19.79
N PRO A 15 19.74 -7.10 -18.81
CA PRO A 15 20.32 -7.05 -17.49
C PRO A 15 20.36 -8.49 -16.94
N ALA A 16 21.56 -8.89 -16.50
CA ALA A 16 21.81 -10.18 -15.88
C ALA A 16 20.82 -10.38 -14.73
N GLY A 17 20.11 -11.48 -14.74
CA GLY A 17 19.19 -11.88 -13.68
C GLY A 17 19.89 -11.77 -12.32
N ALA A 18 19.27 -11.10 -11.37
CA ALA A 18 19.77 -10.94 -10.01
C ALA A 18 20.13 -12.32 -9.45
N GLN A 19 21.40 -12.52 -9.11
CA GLN A 19 21.85 -13.74 -8.44
C GLN A 19 21.12 -13.86 -7.09
N PRO A 20 20.71 -15.05 -6.63
CA PRO A 20 20.18 -15.25 -5.30
C PRO A 20 21.26 -14.86 -4.29
N GLY A 21 21.16 -13.69 -3.64
CA GLY A 21 22.06 -13.35 -2.56
C GLY A 21 22.53 -11.90 -2.44
N SER A 22 22.27 -10.98 -3.38
CA SER A 22 22.67 -9.58 -3.20
C SER A 22 21.49 -8.62 -3.26
N TYR A 23 20.92 -8.35 -2.10
CA TYR A 23 19.98 -7.26 -1.93
C TYR A 23 20.71 -5.91 -1.96
N PRO A 24 20.06 -4.81 -2.37
CA PRO A 24 20.68 -3.48 -2.36
C PRO A 24 21.09 -3.06 -0.94
N ALA A 25 22.40 -2.87 -0.72
CA ALA A 25 22.95 -2.58 0.62
C ALA A 25 22.33 -1.32 1.25
N HIS A 26 21.89 -0.35 0.44
CA HIS A 26 21.30 0.89 0.92
C HIS A 26 19.94 0.71 1.63
N TRP A 27 19.28 -0.45 1.51
CA TRP A 27 18.06 -0.73 2.28
C TRP A 27 18.31 -0.79 3.80
N TRP A 28 19.55 -1.01 4.22
CA TRP A 28 19.95 -1.04 5.64
C TRP A 28 20.89 0.10 6.00
N THR A 29 21.15 1.03 5.07
CA THR A 29 22.03 2.17 5.37
C THR A 29 21.44 2.98 6.53
N PRO A 30 22.22 3.19 7.60
CA PRO A 30 21.78 3.99 8.73
C PRO A 30 21.42 5.41 8.30
N VAL A 31 20.28 5.89 8.78
CA VAL A 31 19.85 7.28 8.63
C VAL A 31 19.86 7.96 10.00
N PRO A 32 20.08 9.29 10.06
CA PRO A 32 20.10 10.03 11.32
C PRO A 32 18.81 9.84 12.12
N GLU A 33 18.95 9.61 13.42
CA GLU A 33 17.82 9.53 14.34
C GLU A 33 17.27 10.91 14.74
N ALA A 34 18.13 11.93 14.60
CA ALA A 34 17.73 13.30 14.93
C ALA A 34 16.55 13.76 14.06
N GLY A 35 15.48 14.21 14.73
CA GLY A 35 14.28 14.72 14.07
C GLY A 35 13.35 13.64 13.51
N LYS A 36 13.58 12.33 13.77
CA LYS A 36 12.61 11.31 13.43
C LYS A 36 11.38 11.41 14.33
N PRO A 37 10.17 11.15 13.80
CA PRO A 37 8.99 10.99 14.64
C PRO A 37 9.13 9.77 15.57
N ASP A 38 8.55 9.82 16.77
CA ASP A 38 8.63 8.73 17.75
C ASP A 38 8.05 7.41 17.26
N TRP A 39 7.09 7.47 16.36
CA TRP A 39 6.47 6.29 15.75
C TRP A 39 7.31 5.62 14.66
N GLU A 40 8.37 6.29 14.12
CA GLU A 40 9.13 5.78 12.97
C GLU A 40 10.16 4.72 13.39
N ILE A 41 10.19 3.63 12.64
CA ILE A 41 11.22 2.58 12.71
C ILE A 41 12.17 2.78 11.53
N LEU A 42 13.45 3.00 11.83
CA LEU A 42 14.46 3.32 10.82
C LEU A 42 15.03 2.06 10.16
N PRO A 43 15.59 2.16 8.93
CA PRO A 43 16.15 1.03 8.18
C PRO A 43 17.15 0.18 8.96
N GLN A 44 18.00 0.80 9.75
CA GLN A 44 19.05 0.11 10.56
C GLN A 44 18.49 -0.74 11.71
N ALA A 45 17.20 -0.68 12.02
CA ALA A 45 16.58 -1.51 13.04
C ALA A 45 16.29 -2.95 12.55
N ALA A 46 16.37 -3.20 11.24
CA ALA A 46 16.16 -4.52 10.65
C ALA A 46 17.27 -5.50 11.07
N LYS A 47 16.87 -6.70 11.47
CA LYS A 47 17.80 -7.80 11.77
C LYS A 47 18.22 -8.55 10.49
N PRO A 48 19.21 -9.43 10.55
CA PRO A 48 19.56 -10.30 9.42
C PRO A 48 18.33 -11.05 8.88
N GLY A 49 18.10 -10.96 7.58
CA GLY A 49 16.95 -11.57 6.90
C GLY A 49 15.67 -10.72 6.91
N GLU A 50 15.70 -9.53 7.53
CA GLU A 50 14.60 -8.59 7.59
C GLU A 50 14.89 -7.32 6.79
N VAL A 51 13.82 -6.59 6.39
CA VAL A 51 13.93 -5.24 5.83
C VAL A 51 12.75 -4.38 6.28
N ILE A 52 13.04 -3.14 6.64
CA ILE A 52 12.01 -2.15 6.97
C ILE A 52 11.50 -1.53 5.66
N LEU A 53 10.17 -1.48 5.48
CA LEU A 53 9.53 -0.82 4.33
C LEU A 53 9.60 0.72 4.49
N SER A 54 10.82 1.22 4.62
CA SER A 54 11.10 2.61 4.94
C SER A 54 10.69 3.55 3.82
N LYS A 55 10.00 4.65 4.16
CA LYS A 55 9.71 5.76 3.24
C LYS A 55 10.95 6.61 2.91
N ARG A 56 12.10 6.30 3.53
CA ARG A 56 13.39 6.98 3.26
C ARG A 56 14.16 6.39 2.09
N ASN A 57 13.65 5.32 1.49
CA ASN A 57 14.16 4.70 0.27
C ASN A 57 13.01 4.17 -0.58
N GLU A 58 13.33 3.49 -1.68
CA GLU A 58 12.34 3.00 -2.66
C GLU A 58 11.36 1.95 -2.09
N LEU A 59 11.69 1.29 -0.97
CA LEU A 59 10.77 0.35 -0.31
C LEU A 59 9.48 1.04 0.17
N GLY A 60 9.54 2.35 0.40
CA GLY A 60 8.38 3.16 0.74
C GLY A 60 7.25 3.12 -0.30
N ILE A 61 7.55 2.73 -1.55
CA ILE A 61 6.50 2.53 -2.57
C ILE A 61 5.51 1.43 -2.18
N LEU A 62 5.91 0.50 -1.32
CA LEU A 62 5.05 -0.57 -0.78
C LEU A 62 4.12 -0.08 0.34
N SER A 63 4.33 1.12 0.90
CA SER A 63 3.42 1.71 1.86
C SER A 63 2.05 1.99 1.24
N ASN A 64 0.99 1.89 2.04
CA ASN A 64 -0.35 2.33 1.64
C ASN A 64 -0.38 3.85 1.33
N PHE A 65 0.52 4.62 1.94
CA PHE A 65 0.68 6.07 1.76
C PHE A 65 1.21 6.47 0.39
N ALA A 66 1.92 5.57 -0.30
CA ALA A 66 2.58 5.90 -1.56
C ALA A 66 1.58 6.34 -2.64
N ALA A 67 1.91 7.42 -3.32
CA ALA A 67 1.16 7.95 -4.45
C ALA A 67 1.32 7.03 -5.68
N THR A 68 0.72 5.87 -5.62
CA THR A 68 0.70 4.81 -6.65
C THR A 68 -0.74 4.58 -7.09
N PRO A 69 -1.26 5.41 -7.99
CA PRO A 69 -2.67 5.38 -8.36
C PRO A 69 -3.05 4.06 -9.05
N PHE A 70 -4.28 3.66 -8.82
CA PHE A 70 -4.86 2.46 -9.44
C PHE A 70 -6.36 2.64 -9.68
N THR A 71 -6.89 1.84 -10.58
CA THR A 71 -8.33 1.73 -10.82
C THR A 71 -8.82 0.41 -10.23
N LEU A 72 -9.89 0.47 -9.47
CA LEU A 72 -10.56 -0.69 -8.89
C LEU A 72 -12.07 -0.54 -9.10
N ARG A 73 -12.71 -1.57 -9.68
CA ARG A 73 -14.15 -1.58 -9.99
C ARG A 73 -14.61 -0.31 -10.72
N GLY A 74 -13.82 0.14 -11.70
CA GLY A 74 -14.12 1.29 -12.54
C GLY A 74 -13.87 2.67 -11.92
N LYS A 75 -13.43 2.76 -10.67
CA LYS A 75 -13.08 4.02 -9.99
C LYS A 75 -11.56 4.13 -9.80
N ARG A 76 -11.06 5.37 -9.91
CA ARG A 76 -9.63 5.68 -9.72
C ARG A 76 -9.38 6.11 -8.27
N TYR A 77 -8.28 5.65 -7.71
CA TYR A 77 -7.79 5.97 -6.36
C TYR A 77 -6.34 6.43 -6.47
N ALA A 78 -5.95 7.43 -5.68
CA ALA A 78 -4.59 7.96 -5.71
C ALA A 78 -3.61 7.11 -4.89
N SER A 79 -4.09 6.41 -3.87
CA SER A 79 -3.31 5.54 -3.00
C SER A 79 -4.20 4.48 -2.35
N VAL A 80 -3.58 3.44 -1.77
CA VAL A 80 -4.32 2.48 -0.94
C VAL A 80 -4.86 3.16 0.32
N GLU A 81 -4.12 4.14 0.86
CA GLU A 81 -4.59 4.93 2.01
C GLU A 81 -5.86 5.71 1.68
N GLY A 82 -5.87 6.45 0.56
CA GLY A 82 -7.06 7.16 0.11
C GLY A 82 -8.26 6.24 -0.12
N PHE A 83 -8.02 5.06 -0.74
CA PHE A 83 -9.05 4.02 -0.88
C PHE A 83 -9.58 3.55 0.47
N TRP A 84 -8.72 3.34 1.44
CA TRP A 84 -9.10 2.91 2.78
C TRP A 84 -9.95 3.97 3.47
N GLN A 85 -9.41 5.18 3.55
CA GLN A 85 -10.00 6.25 4.35
C GLN A 85 -11.31 6.78 3.76
N MET A 86 -11.50 6.72 2.43
CA MET A 86 -12.75 7.13 1.83
C MET A 86 -13.95 6.27 2.27
N MET A 87 -13.75 5.01 2.67
CA MET A 87 -14.83 4.15 3.13
C MET A 87 -15.47 4.65 4.45
N LEU A 88 -14.74 5.44 5.24
CA LEU A 88 -15.25 6.08 6.44
C LEU A 88 -16.29 7.18 6.14
N TYR A 89 -16.26 7.73 4.92
CA TYR A 89 -17.11 8.84 4.48
C TYR A 89 -18.39 8.32 3.83
N PRO A 90 -19.51 9.07 3.94
CA PRO A 90 -20.77 8.70 3.30
C PRO A 90 -20.65 8.47 1.80
N GLU A 91 -21.35 7.46 1.26
CA GLU A 91 -21.37 7.21 -0.19
C GLU A 91 -22.20 8.21 -0.97
N GLY A 92 -23.12 8.89 -0.30
CA GLY A 92 -23.99 9.89 -0.91
C GLY A 92 -25.06 10.37 0.07
N PRO A 93 -26.00 11.20 -0.38
CA PRO A 93 -27.01 11.81 0.49
C PRO A 93 -27.94 10.80 1.18
N ALA A 94 -28.13 9.63 0.58
CA ALA A 94 -28.93 8.55 1.16
C ALA A 94 -28.19 7.71 2.22
N ASP A 95 -26.89 7.86 2.34
CA ASP A 95 -26.13 7.21 3.41
C ASP A 95 -26.54 7.81 4.76
N PRO A 96 -26.95 7.01 5.76
CA PRO A 96 -27.40 7.53 7.05
C PRO A 96 -26.33 8.34 7.77
N ARG A 97 -25.05 8.13 7.50
CA ARG A 97 -23.95 8.93 8.05
C ARG A 97 -23.97 10.37 7.55
N ALA A 98 -24.44 10.61 6.31
CA ALA A 98 -24.57 11.96 5.74
C ALA A 98 -25.63 12.80 6.45
N GLN A 99 -26.63 12.14 7.07
CA GLN A 99 -27.77 12.80 7.71
C GLN A 99 -27.70 12.78 9.25
N ALA A 100 -26.59 12.27 9.81
CA ALA A 100 -26.46 12.14 11.25
C ALA A 100 -26.39 13.53 11.94
N PRO A 101 -27.26 13.83 12.92
CA PRO A 101 -27.32 15.14 13.56
C PRO A 101 -25.98 15.51 14.25
N GLY A 102 -25.52 16.72 14.02
CA GLY A 102 -24.30 17.24 14.64
C GLY A 102 -22.99 16.66 14.11
N ILE A 103 -23.04 15.84 13.06
CA ILE A 103 -21.86 15.32 12.35
C ILE A 103 -21.54 16.22 11.16
N VAL A 104 -20.27 16.62 11.06
CA VAL A 104 -19.77 17.46 9.96
C VAL A 104 -18.72 16.67 9.18
N TRP A 105 -18.91 16.59 7.87
CA TRP A 105 -17.97 15.99 6.94
C TRP A 105 -17.21 17.09 6.21
N THR A 106 -15.93 17.25 6.51
CA THR A 106 -15.06 18.31 5.94
C THR A 106 -14.59 17.97 4.52
N HIS A 107 -14.71 16.69 4.15
CA HIS A 107 -14.38 16.18 2.83
C HIS A 107 -15.52 15.33 2.31
N THR A 108 -15.61 15.24 1.01
CA THR A 108 -16.43 14.24 0.33
C THR A 108 -15.66 12.90 0.23
N ARG A 109 -16.38 11.81 0.07
CA ARG A 109 -15.78 10.49 -0.16
C ARG A 109 -14.85 10.49 -1.39
N ASP A 110 -15.22 11.21 -2.46
CA ASP A 110 -14.44 11.29 -3.68
C ASP A 110 -13.13 12.07 -3.49
N GLU A 111 -13.16 13.18 -2.76
CA GLU A 111 -11.94 13.92 -2.41
C GLU A 111 -10.97 13.02 -1.65
N VAL A 112 -11.43 12.28 -0.63
CA VAL A 112 -10.58 11.39 0.15
C VAL A 112 -10.01 10.25 -0.69
N ALA A 113 -10.77 9.71 -1.65
CA ALA A 113 -10.31 8.70 -2.59
C ALA A 113 -9.10 9.16 -3.43
N HIS A 114 -8.93 10.47 -3.61
CA HIS A 114 -7.85 11.09 -4.38
C HIS A 114 -6.70 11.64 -3.51
N MET A 115 -6.75 11.45 -2.20
CA MET A 115 -5.69 11.82 -1.27
C MET A 115 -4.61 10.74 -1.15
N THR A 116 -3.45 11.14 -0.66
CA THR A 116 -2.29 10.25 -0.39
C THR A 116 -1.66 10.59 0.95
N ALA A 117 -0.82 9.72 1.46
CA ALA A 117 0.03 9.96 2.62
C ALA A 117 -0.76 10.49 3.85
N PHE A 118 -0.20 11.50 4.52
CA PHE A 118 -0.80 12.08 5.73
C PHE A 118 -2.12 12.82 5.46
N GLU A 119 -2.30 13.40 4.28
CA GLU A 119 -3.57 14.01 3.91
C GLU A 119 -4.73 12.99 3.98
N ALA A 120 -4.56 11.81 3.39
CA ALA A 120 -5.54 10.74 3.47
C ALA A 120 -5.72 10.24 4.91
N LYS A 121 -4.63 10.08 5.67
CA LYS A 121 -4.66 9.64 7.06
C LYS A 121 -5.41 10.63 7.96
N ASP A 122 -5.16 11.92 7.79
CA ASP A 122 -5.80 12.96 8.59
C ASP A 122 -7.30 13.05 8.29
N ALA A 123 -7.69 12.95 7.01
CA ALA A 123 -9.09 12.78 6.62
C ALA A 123 -9.71 11.54 7.27
N GLY A 124 -8.97 10.41 7.28
CA GLY A 124 -9.38 9.18 7.96
C GLY A 124 -9.62 9.39 9.46
N SER A 125 -8.74 10.11 10.14
CA SER A 125 -8.88 10.40 11.57
C SER A 125 -10.18 11.18 11.88
N LEU A 126 -10.55 12.13 11.03
CA LEU A 126 -11.83 12.83 11.10
C LEU A 126 -13.02 11.89 10.87
N GLY A 127 -12.91 10.99 9.90
CA GLY A 127 -13.92 9.99 9.63
C GLY A 127 -14.13 9.04 10.80
N GLU A 128 -13.06 8.56 11.42
CA GLU A 128 -13.11 7.69 12.62
C GLU A 128 -13.71 8.41 13.82
N GLU A 129 -13.37 9.68 14.03
CA GLU A 129 -13.98 10.49 15.08
C GLU A 129 -15.49 10.63 14.88
N ASN A 130 -15.93 10.87 13.65
CA ASN A 130 -17.35 10.93 13.32
C ASN A 130 -18.04 9.58 13.55
N MET A 131 -17.41 8.47 13.16
CA MET A 131 -17.94 7.12 13.44
C MET A 131 -18.09 6.88 14.95
N ARG A 132 -17.08 7.25 15.73
CA ARG A 132 -17.11 7.15 17.19
C ARG A 132 -18.25 7.97 17.80
N ARG A 133 -18.47 9.20 17.31
CA ARG A 133 -19.58 10.07 17.76
C ARG A 133 -20.95 9.51 17.39
N MET A 134 -21.05 8.80 16.27
CA MET A 134 -22.28 8.10 15.84
C MET A 134 -22.48 6.74 16.53
N GLY A 135 -21.48 6.21 17.25
CA GLY A 135 -21.53 4.87 17.86
C GLY A 135 -21.58 3.75 16.84
N ILE A 136 -20.92 3.90 15.68
CA ILE A 136 -20.90 2.88 14.61
C ILE A 136 -19.49 2.29 14.44
N ASP A 137 -19.45 1.03 14.04
CA ASP A 137 -18.24 0.23 13.81
C ASP A 137 -18.15 -0.32 12.37
N TRP A 138 -18.89 0.26 11.45
CA TRP A 138 -18.97 -0.18 10.06
C TRP A 138 -18.65 0.96 9.08
N VAL A 139 -18.10 0.57 7.95
CA VAL A 139 -17.89 1.41 6.77
C VAL A 139 -18.79 0.94 5.64
N THR A 140 -18.81 1.66 4.51
CA THR A 140 -19.55 1.21 3.34
C THR A 140 -18.65 1.09 2.12
N PHE A 141 -19.00 0.14 1.25
CA PHE A 141 -18.44 0.04 -0.08
C PHE A 141 -19.50 -0.55 -1.03
N GLU A 142 -19.78 0.17 -2.13
CA GLU A 142 -20.82 -0.20 -3.13
C GLU A 142 -22.19 -0.49 -2.49
N GLY A 143 -22.62 0.36 -1.58
CA GLY A 143 -23.91 0.27 -0.89
C GLY A 143 -23.96 -0.77 0.22
N GLN A 144 -22.90 -1.54 0.43
CA GLN A 144 -22.86 -2.57 1.47
C GLN A 144 -22.16 -2.07 2.74
N ARG A 145 -22.74 -2.38 3.89
CA ARG A 145 -22.09 -2.16 5.20
C ARG A 145 -21.09 -3.27 5.48
N ILE A 146 -19.91 -2.88 5.90
CA ILE A 146 -18.78 -3.75 6.17
C ILE A 146 -18.26 -3.42 7.55
N LEU A 147 -18.08 -4.42 8.41
CA LEU A 147 -17.49 -4.24 9.72
C LEU A 147 -16.07 -3.69 9.58
N TYR A 148 -15.82 -2.56 10.23
CA TYR A 148 -14.50 -1.92 10.27
C TYR A 148 -13.68 -2.49 11.42
N ARG A 149 -12.37 -2.72 11.21
CA ARG A 149 -11.45 -3.25 12.23
C ARG A 149 -11.86 -4.62 12.81
N SER A 150 -12.28 -5.53 11.94
CA SER A 150 -12.53 -6.91 12.35
C SER A 150 -11.22 -7.63 12.71
N PRO A 151 -11.18 -8.43 13.80
CA PRO A 151 -10.02 -9.27 14.12
C PRO A 151 -9.81 -10.42 13.11
N ALA A 152 -10.80 -10.71 12.28
CA ALA A 152 -10.74 -11.73 11.23
C ALA A 152 -10.40 -11.12 9.87
N LYS A 153 -9.86 -11.93 8.94
CA LYS A 153 -9.70 -11.57 7.52
C LYS A 153 -11.06 -11.50 6.81
N ALA A 154 -11.90 -10.54 7.25
CA ALA A 154 -13.27 -10.33 6.79
C ALA A 154 -13.34 -9.45 5.52
N ASP A 155 -14.51 -8.88 5.20
CA ASP A 155 -14.73 -8.14 3.95
C ASP A 155 -13.83 -6.89 3.83
N HIS A 156 -13.63 -6.16 4.92
CA HIS A 156 -12.73 -5.01 4.93
C HIS A 156 -11.30 -5.42 4.57
N TYR A 157 -10.76 -6.47 5.20
CA TYR A 157 -9.46 -7.03 4.85
C TYR A 157 -9.39 -7.44 3.37
N ARG A 158 -10.44 -8.13 2.86
CA ARG A 158 -10.48 -8.57 1.45
C ARG A 158 -10.43 -7.39 0.48
N LEU A 159 -11.12 -6.29 0.78
CA LEU A 159 -11.08 -5.07 -0.03
C LEU A 159 -9.68 -4.43 -0.03
N ILE A 160 -9.01 -4.38 1.12
CA ILE A 160 -7.65 -3.84 1.20
C ILE A 160 -6.68 -4.70 0.38
N VAL A 161 -6.78 -6.02 0.46
CA VAL A 161 -5.97 -6.94 -0.37
C VAL A 161 -6.25 -6.73 -1.87
N GLU A 162 -7.52 -6.54 -2.26
CA GLU A 162 -7.93 -6.26 -3.64
C GLU A 162 -7.30 -4.94 -4.15
N ALA A 163 -7.34 -3.89 -3.35
CA ALA A 163 -6.71 -2.61 -3.66
C ALA A 163 -5.18 -2.73 -3.80
N MET A 164 -4.52 -3.46 -2.88
CA MET A 164 -3.08 -3.69 -2.96
C MET A 164 -2.69 -4.49 -4.20
N ARG A 165 -3.50 -5.47 -4.62
CA ARG A 165 -3.30 -6.21 -5.88
C ARG A 165 -3.49 -5.31 -7.09
N ALA A 166 -4.53 -4.47 -7.13
CA ALA A 166 -4.76 -3.50 -8.20
C ALA A 166 -3.58 -2.50 -8.30
N LYS A 167 -3.09 -1.99 -7.16
CA LYS A 167 -1.87 -1.18 -7.10
C LYS A 167 -0.67 -1.92 -7.72
N LEU A 168 -0.44 -3.17 -7.35
CA LEU A 168 0.66 -3.99 -7.86
C LEU A 168 0.59 -4.19 -9.38
N GLU A 169 -0.60 -4.52 -9.88
CA GLU A 169 -0.81 -4.85 -11.29
C GLU A 169 -0.70 -3.64 -12.20
N GLN A 170 -1.08 -2.46 -11.71
CA GLN A 170 -1.12 -1.23 -12.50
C GLN A 170 0.13 -0.36 -12.33
N ASN A 171 1.04 -0.71 -11.39
CA ASN A 171 2.28 0.04 -11.16
C ASN A 171 3.50 -0.90 -11.28
N PRO A 172 4.15 -0.97 -12.44
CA PRO A 172 5.29 -1.89 -12.67
C PRO A 172 6.42 -1.74 -11.65
N GLN A 173 6.69 -0.52 -11.17
CA GLN A 173 7.70 -0.28 -10.15
C GLN A 173 7.36 -0.94 -8.81
N VAL A 174 6.07 -0.91 -8.39
CA VAL A 174 5.61 -1.60 -7.18
C VAL A 174 5.91 -3.10 -7.29
N ARG A 175 5.60 -3.69 -8.45
CA ARG A 175 5.87 -5.09 -8.72
C ARG A 175 7.36 -5.40 -8.70
N GLN A 176 8.17 -4.57 -9.35
CA GLN A 176 9.63 -4.74 -9.40
C GLN A 176 10.23 -4.69 -7.99
N ILE A 177 9.88 -3.68 -7.19
CA ILE A 177 10.38 -3.54 -5.81
C ILE A 177 9.90 -4.69 -4.94
N LEU A 178 8.63 -5.10 -5.02
CA LEU A 178 8.13 -6.23 -4.23
C LEU A 178 8.91 -7.52 -4.54
N LEU A 179 9.13 -7.82 -5.83
CA LEU A 179 9.87 -9.02 -6.23
C LEU A 179 11.36 -8.95 -5.85
N SER A 180 11.98 -7.77 -5.89
CA SER A 180 13.38 -7.59 -5.48
C SER A 180 13.61 -7.84 -3.98
N THR A 181 12.56 -7.78 -3.14
CA THR A 181 12.67 -8.17 -1.72
C THR A 181 12.89 -9.68 -1.52
N GLY A 182 12.77 -10.49 -2.55
CA GLY A 182 13.13 -11.93 -2.55
C GLY A 182 12.44 -12.71 -1.43
N ASN A 183 13.22 -13.18 -0.46
CA ASN A 183 12.73 -13.95 0.70
C ASN A 183 12.82 -13.15 2.02
N LEU A 184 13.17 -11.87 1.96
CA LEU A 184 13.25 -11.05 3.16
C LEU A 184 11.90 -10.98 3.89
N ILE A 185 11.97 -10.96 5.20
CA ILE A 185 10.83 -10.64 6.07
C ILE A 185 10.61 -9.14 5.97
N LEU A 186 9.44 -8.73 5.51
CA LEU A 186 9.06 -7.33 5.42
C LEU A 186 8.52 -6.86 6.76
N LEU A 187 8.99 -5.72 7.23
CA LEU A 187 8.54 -5.09 8.46
C LEU A 187 8.04 -3.66 8.19
N PRO A 188 7.07 -3.16 8.97
CA PRO A 188 6.58 -1.80 8.83
C PRO A 188 7.64 -0.79 9.28
N ASP A 189 7.56 0.42 8.75
CA ASP A 189 8.39 1.55 9.17
C ASP A 189 7.80 2.34 10.37
N HIS A 190 6.82 1.77 11.04
CA HIS A 190 6.16 2.39 12.18
C HIS A 190 5.76 1.35 13.22
N ILE A 191 5.62 1.81 14.46
CA ILE A 191 5.20 0.98 15.58
C ILE A 191 3.77 0.50 15.34
N GLN A 192 3.57 -0.81 15.43
CA GLN A 192 2.26 -1.44 15.32
C GLN A 192 1.64 -1.58 16.71
N GLU A 193 0.36 -1.25 16.82
CA GLU A 193 -0.41 -1.51 18.04
C GLU A 193 -0.57 -3.01 18.28
N SER A 194 -0.52 -3.41 19.54
CA SER A 194 -0.81 -4.79 19.91
C SER A 194 -2.26 -5.13 19.58
N GLY A 195 -2.49 -6.24 18.87
CA GLY A 195 -3.83 -6.64 18.44
C GLY A 195 -4.35 -5.85 17.21
N ALA A 196 -3.48 -5.14 16.49
CA ALA A 196 -3.86 -4.47 15.26
C ALA A 196 -4.58 -5.43 14.29
N PRO A 197 -5.68 -4.99 13.66
CA PRO A 197 -6.44 -5.81 12.71
C PRO A 197 -5.57 -6.29 11.54
N PRO A 198 -5.89 -7.44 10.92
CA PRO A 198 -5.07 -8.01 9.85
C PRO A 198 -4.80 -7.04 8.68
N GLU A 199 -5.77 -6.20 8.33
CA GLU A 199 -5.64 -5.21 7.27
C GLU A 199 -4.59 -4.12 7.57
N TRP A 200 -4.29 -3.83 8.82
CA TRP A 200 -3.23 -2.89 9.21
C TRP A 200 -1.83 -3.47 8.99
N GLN A 201 -1.73 -4.78 8.88
CA GLN A 201 -0.46 -5.48 8.69
C GLN A 201 -0.11 -5.57 7.20
N TYR A 202 -0.09 -4.43 6.49
CA TYR A 202 0.16 -4.34 5.05
C TYR A 202 1.44 -5.06 4.61
N PHE A 203 2.47 -5.08 5.44
CA PHE A 203 3.73 -5.77 5.19
C PHE A 203 3.54 -7.30 5.11
N ARG A 204 2.63 -7.88 5.91
CA ARG A 204 2.26 -9.31 5.81
C ARG A 204 1.45 -9.58 4.55
N ILE A 205 0.53 -8.69 4.19
CA ILE A 205 -0.25 -8.80 2.95
C ILE A 205 0.72 -8.79 1.75
N TRP A 206 1.73 -7.92 1.74
CA TRP A 206 2.75 -7.93 0.69
C TRP A 206 3.54 -9.22 0.62
N MET A 207 3.92 -9.83 1.74
CA MET A 207 4.57 -11.14 1.75
C MET A 207 3.66 -12.23 1.16
N GLU A 208 2.38 -12.29 1.56
CA GLU A 208 1.40 -13.22 0.98
C GLU A 208 1.22 -13.01 -0.53
N ILE A 209 1.14 -11.77 -0.99
CA ILE A 209 1.03 -11.44 -2.43
C ILE A 209 2.31 -11.87 -3.16
N ARG A 210 3.49 -11.54 -2.65
CA ARG A 210 4.79 -11.89 -3.23
C ARG A 210 4.94 -13.40 -3.39
N ASP A 211 4.61 -14.15 -2.36
CA ASP A 211 4.71 -15.62 -2.39
C ASP A 211 3.73 -16.22 -3.41
N GLY A 212 2.53 -15.68 -3.52
CA GLY A 212 1.58 -16.07 -4.56
C GLY A 212 2.07 -15.78 -5.99
N LEU A 213 2.92 -14.76 -6.19
CA LEU A 213 3.51 -14.47 -7.50
C LEU A 213 4.60 -15.46 -7.91
N LYS A 214 5.37 -15.96 -6.94
CA LYS A 214 6.45 -16.96 -7.20
C LYS A 214 5.89 -18.30 -7.65
N HIS A 215 4.67 -18.63 -7.24
CA HIS A 215 4.00 -19.91 -7.55
C HIS A 215 3.09 -19.86 -8.79
N ARG A 216 2.93 -18.69 -9.42
CA ARG A 216 2.20 -18.62 -10.70
C ARG A 216 3.15 -18.98 -11.84
N PRO A 217 2.82 -19.99 -12.68
CA PRO A 217 3.58 -20.23 -13.92
C PRO A 217 3.55 -18.95 -14.76
N ALA A 218 4.67 -18.65 -15.44
CA ALA A 218 4.75 -17.55 -16.38
C ALA A 218 3.60 -17.65 -17.40
N PRO A 219 2.93 -16.57 -17.79
CA PRO A 219 1.95 -16.61 -18.85
C PRO A 219 2.62 -17.17 -20.12
N ARG A 220 1.99 -18.18 -20.73
CA ARG A 220 2.43 -18.79 -22.00
C ARG A 220 2.23 -17.83 -23.14
#